data_8725973606cd04b147fcb0496404930c
#
_entry.id   8725973606cd04b147fcb0496404930c
#
_cell.length_a   1.000
_cell.length_b   1.000
_cell.length_c   1.000
_cell.angle_alpha   90.00
_cell.angle_beta   90.00
_cell.angle_gamma   90.00
#
_symmetry.space_group_name_H-M   'P 1'
#
loop_
_entity.id
_entity.type
_entity.pdbx_description
1 polymer ?
#
loop_
_entity_poly.entity_id
_entity_poly.type
_entity_poly.pdbx_seq_one_letter_code
_entity_poly.pdbx_strand_id
1 'polypeptide(L)'
;STPIKSSAASDVYKRQVWQRQGNYMVFFPSYRLMEDVLQVYEEEFSVDWVRCVCQTPDMTEQEREGFLEEFQEREGTLVGFCVLGGIFSEGVDLTGESLIGAVIVGTGLPQIGSHREILKEYYDKKNHCGFDYAYRYPGMNKVLQAAGRVIRTKEDKGVILLLDDRFWDRDYQEIFPREWQDRTGCRLDTVEGAVETFWKRFT
;
A
#
# COMPACT_ATOMS: atom_id res chain seq x y z
N SER A 1 10.38 -8.64 14.37
CA SER A 1 10.59 -7.92 13.09
C SER A 1 10.98 -6.49 13.40
N THR A 2 12.04 -6.01 12.80
CA THR A 2 12.46 -4.62 12.94
C THR A 2 11.44 -3.73 12.25
N PRO A 3 10.92 -2.68 12.88
CA PRO A 3 10.02 -1.75 12.20
C PRO A 3 10.69 -1.17 10.97
N ILE A 4 9.94 -1.04 9.88
CA ILE A 4 10.42 -0.35 8.68
C ILE A 4 10.77 1.06 9.10
N LYS A 5 12.01 1.47 8.89
CA LYS A 5 12.41 2.85 9.16
C LYS A 5 11.73 3.78 8.16
N SER A 6 11.25 4.93 8.61
CA SER A 6 10.59 5.94 7.75
C SER A 6 11.41 6.29 6.50
N SER A 7 12.74 6.44 6.65
CA SER A 7 13.65 6.69 5.52
C SER A 7 13.67 5.58 4.47
N ALA A 8 13.59 4.29 4.88
CA ALA A 8 13.55 3.18 3.94
C ALA A 8 12.23 3.13 3.16
N ALA A 9 11.11 3.42 3.82
CA ALA A 9 9.81 3.51 3.14
C ALA A 9 9.79 4.66 2.14
N SER A 10 10.32 5.84 2.50
CA SER A 10 10.43 7.01 1.61
C SER A 10 11.28 6.70 0.38
N ASP A 11 12.41 6.02 0.54
CA ASP A 11 13.29 5.68 -0.58
C ASP A 11 12.64 4.66 -1.55
N VAL A 12 11.85 3.72 -1.07
CA VAL A 12 11.20 2.72 -1.92
C VAL A 12 10.11 3.34 -2.80
N TYR A 13 9.17 4.09 -2.26
CA TYR A 13 8.11 4.65 -3.11
C TYR A 13 8.63 5.70 -4.09
N LYS A 14 9.66 6.49 -3.71
CA LYS A 14 10.38 7.39 -4.59
C LYS A 14 10.92 6.66 -5.82
N ARG A 15 11.58 5.51 -5.63
CA ARG A 15 12.11 4.70 -6.73
C ARG A 15 11.03 4.17 -7.67
N GLN A 16 9.83 3.90 -7.17
CA GLN A 16 8.69 3.53 -8.00
C GLN A 16 8.19 4.71 -8.83
N VAL A 17 7.97 5.86 -8.19
CA VAL A 17 7.42 7.08 -8.80
C VAL A 17 8.34 7.62 -9.90
N TRP A 18 9.64 7.49 -9.75
CA TRP A 18 10.61 8.00 -10.73
C TRP A 18 10.67 7.20 -12.04
N GLN A 19 10.16 5.97 -12.06
CA GLN A 19 10.22 5.13 -13.26
C GLN A 19 9.13 5.45 -14.29
N ARG A 20 8.03 6.04 -13.86
CA ARG A 20 6.92 6.42 -14.75
C ARG A 20 6.11 7.54 -14.12
N GLN A 21 5.81 8.58 -14.89
CA GLN A 21 4.83 9.60 -14.49
C GLN A 21 3.42 9.01 -14.40
N GLY A 22 2.66 9.46 -13.41
CA GLY A 22 1.29 9.01 -13.15
C GLY A 22 0.94 9.07 -11.67
N ASN A 23 -0.19 8.52 -11.31
CA ASN A 23 -0.73 8.60 -9.96
C ASN A 23 -0.41 7.33 -9.16
N TYR A 24 0.02 7.54 -7.93
CA TYR A 24 0.42 6.50 -7.00
C TYR A 24 -0.27 6.68 -5.64
N MET A 25 -0.51 5.57 -4.92
CA MET A 25 -0.93 5.59 -3.53
C MET A 25 0.07 4.86 -2.65
N VAL A 26 0.34 5.42 -1.47
CA VAL A 26 1.16 4.78 -0.44
C VAL A 26 0.29 4.55 0.78
N PHE A 27 0.12 3.29 1.17
CA PHE A 27 -0.73 2.89 2.27
C PHE A 27 0.09 2.53 3.51
N PHE A 28 -0.20 3.16 4.62
CA PHE A 28 0.51 3.01 5.90
C PHE A 28 -0.36 2.32 6.95
N PRO A 29 0.23 1.60 7.91
CA PRO A 29 -0.51 0.95 8.99
C PRO A 29 -1.09 1.94 10.02
N SER A 30 -0.66 3.20 10.03
CA SER A 30 -1.13 4.25 10.94
C SER A 30 -0.83 5.65 10.41
N TYR A 31 -1.62 6.62 10.86
CA TYR A 31 -1.38 8.04 10.57
C TYR A 31 -0.01 8.50 11.03
N ARG A 32 0.42 8.09 12.24
CA ARG A 32 1.73 8.48 12.77
C ARG A 32 2.88 8.06 11.85
N LEU A 33 2.92 6.81 11.39
CA LEU A 33 3.97 6.38 10.47
C LEU A 33 3.88 7.09 9.12
N MET A 34 2.67 7.37 8.64
CA MET A 34 2.45 8.14 7.42
C MET A 34 3.03 9.55 7.54
N GLU A 35 2.75 10.25 8.65
CA GLU A 35 3.27 11.60 8.94
C GLU A 35 4.80 11.59 9.07
N ASP A 36 5.37 10.63 9.82
CA ASP A 36 6.82 10.48 9.96
C ASP A 36 7.51 10.27 8.59
N VAL A 37 6.90 9.48 7.70
CA VAL A 37 7.45 9.22 6.35
C VAL A 37 7.28 10.43 5.44
N LEU A 38 6.14 11.10 5.51
CA LEU A 38 5.89 12.31 4.71
C LEU A 38 6.89 13.42 5.07
N GLN A 39 7.11 13.64 6.37
CA GLN A 39 8.10 14.62 6.83
C GLN A 39 9.50 14.33 6.26
N VAL A 40 9.97 13.09 6.35
CA VAL A 40 11.26 12.69 5.76
C VAL A 40 11.29 12.92 4.24
N TYR A 41 10.17 12.64 3.57
CA TYR A 41 10.10 12.89 2.13
C TYR A 41 10.20 14.37 1.79
N GLU A 42 9.46 15.23 2.49
CA GLU A 42 9.47 16.67 2.27
C GLU A 42 10.84 17.29 2.53
N GLU A 43 11.53 16.82 3.59
CA GLU A 43 12.85 17.33 3.99
C GLU A 43 14.00 16.86 3.07
N GLU A 44 13.97 15.60 2.62
CA GLU A 44 15.12 14.97 1.97
C GLU A 44 14.91 14.67 0.47
N PHE A 45 13.66 14.51 0.02
CA PHE A 45 13.37 13.88 -1.27
C PHE A 45 12.37 14.64 -2.15
N SER A 46 11.75 15.71 -1.66
CA SER A 46 10.76 16.47 -2.44
C SER A 46 11.34 16.99 -3.75
N VAL A 47 10.54 16.90 -4.81
CA VAL A 47 10.88 17.37 -6.15
C VAL A 47 9.67 18.07 -6.77
N ASP A 48 9.90 19.16 -7.51
CA ASP A 48 8.83 20.04 -8.03
C ASP A 48 7.83 19.36 -8.96
N TRP A 49 8.19 18.23 -9.58
CA TRP A 49 7.34 17.50 -10.52
C TRP A 49 6.49 16.40 -9.87
N VAL A 50 6.58 16.22 -8.55
CA VAL A 50 5.76 15.29 -7.76
C VAL A 50 4.90 16.07 -6.79
N ARG A 51 3.59 15.97 -6.96
CA ARG A 51 2.61 16.50 -5.99
C ARG A 51 2.25 15.42 -4.98
N CYS A 52 2.06 15.82 -3.73
CA CYS A 52 1.63 14.94 -2.65
C CYS A 52 0.31 15.41 -2.07
N VAL A 53 -0.61 14.47 -1.84
CA VAL A 53 -1.86 14.68 -1.11
C VAL A 53 -1.97 13.66 0.01
N CYS A 54 -2.55 14.07 1.14
CA CYS A 54 -2.56 13.24 2.35
C CYS A 54 -3.97 13.05 2.88
N GLN A 55 -4.28 11.83 3.28
CA GLN A 55 -5.47 11.52 4.04
C GLN A 55 -5.33 12.07 5.47
N THR A 56 -6.36 12.78 5.97
CA THR A 56 -6.45 13.18 7.38
C THR A 56 -7.51 12.35 8.13
N PRO A 57 -7.41 12.22 9.47
CA PRO A 57 -8.34 11.40 10.24
C PRO A 57 -9.82 11.81 10.11
N ASP A 58 -10.08 13.11 10.05
CA ASP A 58 -11.42 13.70 10.16
C ASP A 58 -11.90 14.34 8.84
N MET A 59 -11.48 13.77 7.69
CA MET A 59 -11.92 14.29 6.38
C MET A 59 -13.44 14.27 6.25
N THR A 60 -13.99 15.43 5.89
CA THR A 60 -15.38 15.57 5.46
C THR A 60 -15.59 14.87 4.11
N GLU A 61 -16.86 14.67 3.74
CA GLU A 61 -17.17 14.08 2.42
C GLU A 61 -16.62 14.93 1.27
N GLN A 62 -16.74 16.25 1.37
CA GLN A 62 -16.22 17.17 0.35
C GLN A 62 -14.68 17.09 0.21
N GLU A 63 -13.96 16.96 1.33
CA GLU A 63 -12.49 16.77 1.29
C GLU A 63 -12.10 15.44 0.69
N ARG A 64 -12.91 14.38 0.91
CA ARG A 64 -12.71 13.07 0.28
C ARG A 64 -12.92 13.14 -1.23
N GLU A 65 -13.99 13.79 -1.67
CA GLU A 65 -14.26 14.02 -3.10
C GLU A 65 -13.11 14.80 -3.74
N GLY A 66 -12.67 15.90 -3.12
CA GLY A 66 -11.54 16.70 -3.60
C GLY A 66 -10.24 15.88 -3.68
N PHE A 67 -9.93 15.04 -2.67
CA PHE A 67 -8.79 14.14 -2.72
C PHE A 67 -8.85 13.19 -3.93
N LEU A 68 -10.03 12.66 -4.25
CA LEU A 68 -10.21 11.75 -5.38
C LEU A 68 -10.19 12.45 -6.74
N GLU A 69 -10.67 13.69 -6.81
CA GLU A 69 -10.62 14.50 -8.02
C GLU A 69 -9.18 14.76 -8.46
N GLU A 70 -8.25 14.95 -7.52
CA GLU A 70 -6.81 15.07 -7.82
C GLU A 70 -6.27 13.88 -8.63
N PHE A 71 -6.78 12.67 -8.40
CA PHE A 71 -6.37 11.46 -9.15
C PHE A 71 -6.97 11.36 -10.55
N GLN A 72 -7.92 12.21 -10.91
CA GLN A 72 -8.46 12.29 -12.27
C GLN A 72 -7.58 13.14 -13.18
N GLU A 73 -6.78 14.02 -12.61
CA GLU A 73 -5.79 14.78 -13.35
C GLU A 73 -4.64 13.87 -13.78
N ARG A 74 -4.23 13.99 -15.04
CA ARG A 74 -3.19 13.14 -15.64
C ARG A 74 -1.87 13.88 -15.92
N GLU A 75 -1.79 15.12 -15.50
CA GLU A 75 -0.58 15.91 -15.72
C GLU A 75 0.39 15.76 -14.54
N GLY A 76 1.61 15.30 -14.85
CA GLY A 76 2.66 15.12 -13.85
C GLY A 76 2.55 13.81 -13.06
N THR A 77 3.01 13.86 -11.83
CA THR A 77 2.99 12.73 -10.90
C THR A 77 2.33 13.15 -9.60
N LEU A 78 1.35 12.36 -9.16
CA LEU A 78 0.65 12.53 -7.89
C LEU A 78 0.91 11.34 -6.98
N VAL A 79 1.21 11.60 -5.71
CA VAL A 79 1.33 10.58 -4.67
C VAL A 79 0.33 10.85 -3.54
N GLY A 80 -0.62 9.94 -3.35
CA GLY A 80 -1.56 9.97 -2.24
C GLY A 80 -1.06 9.16 -1.06
N PHE A 81 -0.95 9.81 0.09
CA PHE A 81 -0.60 9.17 1.36
C PHE A 81 -1.87 8.78 2.12
N CYS A 82 -2.07 7.48 2.33
CA CYS A 82 -3.30 6.93 2.88
C CYS A 82 -3.02 5.94 4.01
N VAL A 83 -4.05 5.63 4.80
CA VAL A 83 -3.95 4.61 5.86
C VAL A 83 -4.66 3.33 5.42
N LEU A 84 -4.03 2.17 5.66
CA LEU A 84 -4.58 0.85 5.39
C LEU A 84 -5.89 0.61 6.16
N GLY A 85 -6.94 0.23 5.44
CA GLY A 85 -8.28 0.06 6.01
C GLY A 85 -8.96 1.39 6.34
N GLY A 86 -8.42 2.51 5.86
CA GLY A 86 -9.06 3.81 5.86
C GLY A 86 -10.02 3.98 4.68
N ILE A 87 -10.63 5.16 4.60
CA ILE A 87 -11.67 5.49 3.61
C ILE A 87 -11.24 5.31 2.16
N PHE A 88 -9.95 5.46 1.84
CA PHE A 88 -9.43 5.29 0.48
C PHE A 88 -8.99 3.85 0.15
N SER A 89 -8.97 2.97 1.15
CA SER A 89 -8.80 1.53 0.92
C SER A 89 -10.10 0.85 0.49
N GLU A 90 -11.25 1.46 0.77
CA GLU A 90 -12.59 0.94 0.48
C GLU A 90 -13.40 1.99 -0.32
N GLY A 91 -14.25 1.54 -1.25
CA GLY A 91 -15.26 2.39 -1.90
C GLY A 91 -14.74 3.45 -2.91
N VAL A 92 -13.45 3.50 -3.20
CA VAL A 92 -12.88 4.46 -4.16
C VAL A 92 -12.91 3.87 -5.57
N ASP A 93 -13.45 4.59 -6.52
CA ASP A 93 -13.52 4.17 -7.93
C ASP A 93 -12.57 5.00 -8.81
N LEU A 94 -11.27 4.65 -8.74
CA LEU A 94 -10.27 5.16 -9.66
C LEU A 94 -10.12 4.18 -10.83
N THR A 95 -10.63 4.52 -11.99
CA THR A 95 -10.66 3.65 -13.16
C THR A 95 -9.51 3.94 -14.13
N GLY A 96 -9.04 2.90 -14.82
CA GLY A 96 -8.02 3.01 -15.86
C GLY A 96 -6.67 3.48 -15.34
N GLU A 97 -6.05 4.43 -16.04
CA GLU A 97 -4.74 4.99 -15.68
C GLU A 97 -4.78 6.01 -14.53
N SER A 98 -5.91 6.19 -13.86
CA SER A 98 -6.02 7.10 -12.71
C SER A 98 -5.19 6.65 -11.50
N LEU A 99 -4.76 5.39 -11.45
CA LEU A 99 -3.84 4.87 -10.43
C LEU A 99 -2.98 3.78 -11.04
N ILE A 100 -1.69 4.03 -11.21
CA ILE A 100 -0.76 3.09 -11.85
C ILE A 100 0.18 2.38 -10.88
N GLY A 101 0.16 2.73 -9.61
CA GLY A 101 0.97 2.05 -8.62
C GLY A 101 0.50 2.22 -7.20
N ALA A 102 0.77 1.20 -6.38
CA ALA A 102 0.58 1.25 -4.94
C ALA A 102 1.81 0.74 -4.20
N VAL A 103 2.12 1.40 -3.09
CA VAL A 103 3.09 0.93 -2.10
C VAL A 103 2.34 0.63 -0.81
N ILE A 104 2.46 -0.59 -0.30
CA ILE A 104 1.77 -1.02 0.91
C ILE A 104 2.81 -1.30 1.99
N VAL A 105 2.81 -0.47 3.03
CA VAL A 105 3.76 -0.53 4.15
C VAL A 105 3.14 -1.34 5.28
N GLY A 106 3.78 -2.46 5.61
CA GLY A 106 3.30 -3.38 6.65
C GLY A 106 2.18 -4.31 6.19
N THR A 107 1.87 -5.29 7.04
CA THR A 107 0.89 -6.36 6.76
C THR A 107 -0.53 -6.02 7.21
N GLY A 108 -0.81 -4.76 7.52
CA GLY A 108 -2.14 -4.29 7.88
C GLY A 108 -2.73 -4.87 9.18
N LEU A 109 -1.90 -5.51 10.02
CA LEU A 109 -2.38 -6.13 11.28
C LEU A 109 -3.19 -5.12 12.10
N PRO A 110 -4.39 -5.47 12.52
CA PRO A 110 -5.16 -4.62 13.40
C PRO A 110 -4.52 -4.51 14.78
N GLN A 111 -4.87 -3.45 15.50
CA GLN A 111 -4.40 -3.26 16.86
C GLN A 111 -4.88 -4.37 17.80
N ILE A 112 -4.07 -4.69 18.81
CA ILE A 112 -4.43 -5.62 19.87
C ILE A 112 -5.61 -5.03 20.66
N GLY A 113 -6.63 -5.87 20.90
CA GLY A 113 -7.81 -5.45 21.65
C GLY A 113 -8.58 -6.65 22.19
N SER A 114 -9.37 -6.45 23.24
CA SER A 114 -10.04 -7.52 23.97
C SER A 114 -10.89 -8.42 23.05
N HIS A 115 -11.62 -7.85 22.09
CA HIS A 115 -12.43 -8.64 21.15
C HIS A 115 -11.58 -9.57 20.29
N ARG A 116 -10.39 -9.10 19.87
CA ARG A 116 -9.47 -9.90 19.04
C ARG A 116 -8.79 -10.99 19.85
N GLU A 117 -8.47 -10.73 21.10
CA GLU A 117 -7.90 -11.75 21.99
C GLU A 117 -8.95 -12.85 22.30
N ILE A 118 -10.22 -12.50 22.51
CA ILE A 118 -11.31 -13.49 22.66
C ILE A 118 -11.44 -14.34 21.37
N LEU A 119 -11.41 -13.70 20.21
CA LEU A 119 -11.49 -14.41 18.92
C LEU A 119 -10.27 -15.33 18.72
N LYS A 120 -9.07 -14.84 19.05
CA LYS A 120 -7.84 -15.59 19.00
C LYS A 120 -7.92 -16.83 19.91
N GLU A 121 -8.28 -16.67 21.17
CA GLU A 121 -8.45 -17.79 22.11
C GLU A 121 -9.48 -18.82 21.64
N TYR A 122 -10.59 -18.37 21.08
CA TYR A 122 -11.61 -19.27 20.53
C TYR A 122 -11.06 -20.14 19.41
N TYR A 123 -10.38 -19.56 18.43
CA TYR A 123 -9.83 -20.31 17.30
C TYR A 123 -8.55 -21.08 17.66
N ASP A 124 -7.78 -20.66 18.65
CA ASP A 124 -6.68 -21.46 19.18
C ASP A 124 -7.18 -22.77 19.80
N LYS A 125 -8.30 -22.73 20.53
CA LYS A 125 -8.94 -23.93 21.08
C LYS A 125 -9.57 -24.82 20.01
N LYS A 126 -10.08 -24.23 18.92
CA LYS A 126 -10.83 -24.92 17.89
C LYS A 126 -9.94 -25.63 16.87
N ASN A 127 -8.91 -24.95 16.38
CA ASN A 127 -8.09 -25.40 15.24
C ASN A 127 -6.63 -24.89 15.26
N HIS A 128 -6.16 -24.35 16.37
CA HIS A 128 -4.80 -23.79 16.53
C HIS A 128 -4.43 -22.64 15.57
N CYS A 129 -5.44 -21.91 15.05
CA CYS A 129 -5.26 -20.81 14.09
C CYS A 129 -5.77 -19.47 14.63
N GLY A 130 -5.69 -19.26 15.94
CA GLY A 130 -6.23 -18.05 16.57
C GLY A 130 -5.62 -16.75 16.04
N PHE A 131 -4.31 -16.72 15.85
CA PHE A 131 -3.62 -15.54 15.30
C PHE A 131 -4.08 -15.24 13.86
N ASP A 132 -4.31 -16.27 13.06
CA ASP A 132 -4.74 -16.10 11.67
C ASP A 132 -6.10 -15.41 11.58
N TYR A 133 -7.07 -15.90 12.32
CA TYR A 133 -8.43 -15.35 12.30
C TYR A 133 -8.53 -13.97 12.98
N ALA A 134 -7.79 -13.75 14.05
CA ALA A 134 -7.84 -12.49 14.78
C ALA A 134 -7.03 -11.36 14.14
N TYR A 135 -5.93 -11.69 13.46
CA TYR A 135 -4.95 -10.68 13.03
C TYR A 135 -4.52 -10.82 11.58
N ARG A 136 -3.99 -12.01 11.15
CA ARG A 136 -3.38 -12.16 9.83
C ARG A 136 -4.38 -12.00 8.69
N TYR A 137 -5.50 -12.71 8.71
CA TYR A 137 -6.51 -12.60 7.67
C TYR A 137 -7.15 -11.21 7.58
N PRO A 138 -7.57 -10.58 8.70
CA PRO A 138 -8.04 -9.20 8.66
C PRO A 138 -7.00 -8.20 8.15
N GLY A 139 -5.73 -8.40 8.49
CA GLY A 139 -4.64 -7.57 7.98
C GLY A 139 -4.46 -7.74 6.47
N MET A 140 -4.36 -8.98 6.00
CA MET A 140 -4.21 -9.28 4.59
C MET A 140 -5.40 -8.83 3.75
N ASN A 141 -6.62 -8.88 4.27
CA ASN A 141 -7.78 -8.33 3.58
C ASN A 141 -7.60 -6.84 3.27
N LYS A 142 -7.07 -6.04 4.20
CA LYS A 142 -6.77 -4.62 3.96
C LYS A 142 -5.69 -4.44 2.88
N VAL A 143 -4.64 -5.28 2.91
CA VAL A 143 -3.58 -5.28 1.91
C VAL A 143 -4.15 -5.58 0.52
N LEU A 144 -4.98 -6.61 0.41
CA LEU A 144 -5.62 -7.02 -0.84
C LEU A 144 -6.61 -5.96 -1.37
N GLN A 145 -7.36 -5.31 -0.48
CA GLN A 145 -8.25 -4.20 -0.85
C GLN A 145 -7.46 -3.02 -1.42
N ALA A 146 -6.38 -2.60 -0.74
CA ALA A 146 -5.52 -1.52 -1.21
C ALA A 146 -4.86 -1.86 -2.56
N ALA A 147 -4.33 -3.07 -2.71
CA ALA A 147 -3.74 -3.55 -3.96
C ALA A 147 -4.76 -3.60 -5.11
N GLY A 148 -5.99 -4.02 -4.82
CA GLY A 148 -7.09 -4.07 -5.79
C GLY A 148 -7.56 -2.71 -6.29
N ARG A 149 -7.02 -1.59 -5.77
CA ARG A 149 -7.26 -0.26 -6.34
C ARG A 149 -6.47 -0.01 -7.62
N VAL A 150 -5.34 -0.67 -7.78
CA VAL A 150 -4.45 -0.50 -8.95
C VAL A 150 -4.90 -1.37 -10.12
N ILE A 151 -5.27 -2.63 -9.87
CA ILE A 151 -5.65 -3.59 -10.91
C ILE A 151 -7.09 -4.03 -10.69
N ARG A 152 -8.00 -3.61 -11.55
CA ARG A 152 -9.44 -3.88 -11.50
C ARG A 152 -9.95 -4.64 -12.70
N THR A 153 -9.39 -4.33 -13.87
CA THR A 153 -9.75 -4.94 -15.15
C THR A 153 -8.57 -5.70 -15.73
N LYS A 154 -8.80 -6.46 -16.79
CA LYS A 154 -7.74 -7.18 -17.50
C LYS A 154 -6.82 -6.26 -18.30
N GLU A 155 -7.27 -5.07 -18.57
CA GLU A 155 -6.57 -4.03 -19.34
C GLU A 155 -5.68 -3.18 -18.44
N ASP A 156 -5.94 -3.14 -17.13
CA ASP A 156 -5.18 -2.31 -16.18
C ASP A 156 -3.74 -2.82 -16.05
N LYS A 157 -2.83 -1.87 -15.96
CA LYS A 157 -1.40 -2.12 -15.77
C LYS A 157 -0.91 -1.28 -14.62
N GLY A 158 -0.21 -1.91 -13.69
CA GLY A 158 0.31 -1.19 -12.54
C GLY A 158 1.28 -2.00 -11.72
N VAL A 159 1.96 -1.35 -10.81
CA VAL A 159 2.95 -1.96 -9.91
C VAL A 159 2.46 -1.89 -8.48
N ILE A 160 2.52 -3.01 -7.77
CA ILE A 160 2.21 -3.09 -6.35
C ILE A 160 3.48 -3.48 -5.62
N LEU A 161 3.95 -2.63 -4.71
CA LEU A 161 5.10 -2.90 -3.84
C LEU A 161 4.61 -3.23 -2.42
N LEU A 162 5.02 -4.37 -1.90
CA LEU A 162 4.73 -4.82 -0.54
C LEU A 162 5.98 -4.65 0.31
N LEU A 163 5.93 -3.76 1.29
CA LEU A 163 7.08 -3.40 2.14
C LEU A 163 6.90 -3.96 3.55
N ASP A 164 7.25 -5.21 3.74
CA ASP A 164 7.39 -5.85 5.05
C ASP A 164 8.02 -7.23 4.89
N ASP A 165 8.98 -7.58 5.75
CA ASP A 165 9.67 -8.87 5.69
C ASP A 165 8.72 -10.04 5.91
N ARG A 166 7.62 -9.86 6.64
CA ARG A 166 6.60 -10.88 6.87
C ARG A 166 5.91 -11.37 5.60
N PHE A 167 5.92 -10.61 4.52
CA PHE A 167 5.42 -11.08 3.24
C PHE A 167 6.26 -12.22 2.63
N TRP A 168 7.46 -12.48 3.16
CA TRP A 168 8.27 -13.65 2.83
C TRP A 168 7.90 -14.90 3.61
N ASP A 169 7.18 -14.76 4.72
CA ASP A 169 6.74 -15.90 5.52
C ASP A 169 5.71 -16.72 4.73
N ARG A 170 5.84 -18.04 4.78
CA ARG A 170 4.96 -18.96 4.08
C ARG A 170 3.49 -18.73 4.40
N ASP A 171 3.16 -18.46 5.65
CA ASP A 171 1.79 -18.24 6.11
C ASP A 171 1.13 -17.01 5.48
N TYR A 172 1.90 -15.98 5.12
CA TYR A 172 1.42 -14.83 4.35
C TYR A 172 1.32 -15.14 2.87
N GLN A 173 2.29 -15.87 2.32
CA GLN A 173 2.31 -16.23 0.90
C GLN A 173 1.17 -17.18 0.50
N GLU A 174 0.71 -18.04 1.41
CA GLU A 174 -0.45 -18.92 1.20
C GLU A 174 -1.78 -18.14 1.06
N ILE A 175 -1.83 -16.89 1.53
CA ILE A 175 -3.00 -16.01 1.41
C ILE A 175 -2.98 -15.21 0.10
N PHE A 176 -1.84 -15.13 -0.57
CA PHE A 176 -1.72 -14.34 -1.81
C PHE A 176 -2.65 -14.86 -2.91
N PRO A 177 -3.30 -13.97 -3.65
CA PRO A 177 -4.12 -14.36 -4.78
C PRO A 177 -3.27 -15.00 -5.88
N ARG A 178 -3.92 -15.78 -6.76
CA ARG A 178 -3.23 -16.48 -7.83
C ARG A 178 -2.47 -15.55 -8.78
N GLU A 179 -2.97 -14.35 -8.98
CA GLU A 179 -2.39 -13.31 -9.81
C GLU A 179 -1.03 -12.81 -9.29
N TRP A 180 -0.72 -13.05 -8.01
CA TRP A 180 0.55 -12.67 -7.39
C TRP A 180 1.61 -13.79 -7.43
N GLN A 181 1.39 -14.86 -8.19
CA GLN A 181 2.38 -15.95 -8.29
C GLN A 181 3.66 -15.49 -9.01
N ASP A 182 3.56 -14.60 -10.00
CA ASP A 182 4.70 -14.04 -10.74
C ASP A 182 5.36 -12.85 -10.04
N ARG A 183 5.27 -12.77 -8.71
CA ARG A 183 5.89 -11.70 -7.92
C ARG A 183 7.42 -11.78 -7.99
N THR A 184 8.05 -10.62 -7.98
CA THR A 184 9.51 -10.51 -7.93
C THR A 184 9.95 -10.02 -6.55
N GLY A 185 10.87 -10.77 -5.92
CA GLY A 185 11.49 -10.32 -4.69
C GLY A 185 12.57 -9.28 -4.96
N CYS A 186 12.44 -8.14 -4.30
CA CYS A 186 13.39 -7.04 -4.45
C CYS A 186 13.98 -6.61 -3.11
N ARG A 187 15.18 -6.05 -3.20
CA ARG A 187 15.80 -5.25 -2.13
C ARG A 187 15.77 -3.79 -2.54
N LEU A 188 16.15 -2.90 -1.61
CA LEU A 188 16.18 -1.47 -1.85
C LEU A 188 17.04 -1.09 -3.06
N ASP A 189 18.16 -1.77 -3.28
CA ASP A 189 19.07 -1.53 -4.39
C ASP A 189 18.62 -2.14 -5.73
N THR A 190 17.65 -3.05 -5.73
CA THR A 190 17.18 -3.77 -6.94
C THR A 190 15.75 -3.42 -7.37
N VAL A 191 14.96 -2.78 -6.51
CA VAL A 191 13.55 -2.49 -6.78
C VAL A 191 13.38 -1.55 -7.99
N GLU A 192 14.26 -0.58 -8.14
CA GLU A 192 14.23 0.38 -9.26
C GLU A 192 14.35 -0.33 -10.61
N GLY A 193 15.35 -1.19 -10.77
CA GLY A 193 15.54 -1.97 -12.00
C GLY A 193 14.39 -2.94 -12.29
N ALA A 194 13.76 -3.49 -11.25
CA ALA A 194 12.60 -4.37 -11.41
C ALA A 194 11.38 -3.59 -11.93
N VAL A 195 11.10 -2.40 -11.36
CA VAL A 195 10.01 -1.53 -11.78
C VAL A 195 10.24 -0.99 -13.19
N GLU A 196 11.47 -0.56 -13.52
CA GLU A 196 11.84 -0.14 -14.86
C GLU A 196 11.64 -1.26 -15.89
N THR A 197 12.08 -2.47 -15.56
CA THR A 197 11.92 -3.64 -16.43
C THR A 197 10.45 -3.97 -16.68
N PHE A 198 9.60 -3.82 -15.65
CA PHE A 198 8.16 -3.99 -15.80
C PHE A 198 7.58 -2.98 -16.79
N TRP A 199 7.87 -1.69 -16.64
CA TRP A 199 7.31 -0.65 -17.50
C TRP A 199 7.80 -0.72 -18.94
N LYS A 200 9.04 -1.15 -19.20
CA LYS A 200 9.57 -1.36 -20.56
C LYS A 200 8.78 -2.39 -21.40
N ARG A 201 7.96 -3.24 -20.76
CA ARG A 201 7.09 -4.19 -21.50
C ARG A 201 5.88 -3.53 -22.14
N PHE A 202 5.58 -2.29 -21.76
CA PHE A 202 4.38 -1.57 -22.16
C PHE A 202 4.68 -0.23 -22.86
N THR A 203 5.93 0.02 -23.14
CA THR A 203 6.41 1.08 -24.03
C THR A 203 6.68 0.50 -25.40
#